data_e3dc89760f369e31a3790a6ac6579ef5
#
_entry.id   e3dc89760f369e31a3790a6ac6579ef5
#
_cell.length_a   1.000
_cell.length_b   1.000
_cell.length_c   1.000
_cell.angle_alpha   90.00
_cell.angle_beta   90.00
_cell.angle_gamma   90.00
#
_symmetry.space_group_name_H-M   'P 1'
#
loop_
_entity.id
_entity.type
_entity.pdbx_description
1 polymer ?
#
loop_
_entity_poly.entity_id
_entity_poly.type
_entity_poly.pdbx_seq_one_letter_code
_entity_poly.pdbx_strand_id
1 'polypeptide(L)'
;MRVNLPVTNIEYFFDEEKLLLSTTDTKGRITYVNQAFIEVSGYVEEELLGKAHNLIRHPDMPPEAFEDFWKTLKQGLPWTGLVKNRRKNGDFYWVNANATPLIEDGKITGYLSVRIKPSRESVERVIPIYRKFLEAKAQNLKIENGQVVRTDFIGKVKNSLTLTIGKRIVMSTIIPTLLLAAIGSLSWWELSSTGASSLLINSIVVMTLAGMAVMLYFAYS
;
A
#
# COMPACT_ATOMS: atom_id res chain seq x y z
N MET A 1 -18.84 10.24 -13.92
CA MET A 1 -17.37 10.44 -13.92
C MET A 1 -16.96 11.14 -15.21
N ARG A 2 -15.95 12.05 -15.19
CA ARG A 2 -15.49 12.72 -16.43
C ARG A 2 -14.80 11.70 -17.35
N VAL A 3 -15.22 11.67 -18.63
CA VAL A 3 -14.60 10.89 -19.69
C VAL A 3 -13.84 11.86 -20.58
N ASN A 4 -12.52 11.71 -20.67
CA ASN A 4 -11.67 12.56 -21.50
C ASN A 4 -11.42 11.89 -22.85
N LEU A 5 -11.81 12.53 -23.92
CA LEU A 5 -11.63 12.07 -25.30
C LEU A 5 -10.93 13.16 -26.13
N PRO A 6 -10.32 12.82 -27.27
CA PRO A 6 -10.11 11.46 -27.78
C PRO A 6 -9.05 10.70 -26.96
N VAL A 7 -9.02 9.37 -27.10
CA VAL A 7 -7.93 8.51 -26.63
C VAL A 7 -7.35 7.75 -27.81
N THR A 8 -6.04 7.48 -27.77
CA THR A 8 -5.34 6.61 -28.70
C THR A 8 -4.86 5.36 -27.97
N ASN A 9 -4.38 4.36 -28.72
CA ASN A 9 -3.72 3.19 -28.15
C ASN A 9 -2.19 3.33 -28.14
N ILE A 10 -1.68 4.56 -28.23
CA ILE A 10 -0.25 4.86 -28.26
C ILE A 10 0.23 5.18 -26.86
N GLU A 11 1.16 4.37 -26.35
CA GLU A 11 1.82 4.62 -25.08
C GLU A 11 3.00 5.58 -25.26
N TYR A 12 3.03 6.64 -24.48
CA TYR A 12 4.16 7.54 -24.39
C TYR A 12 5.09 7.10 -23.27
N PHE A 13 6.34 6.76 -23.60
CA PHE A 13 7.39 6.39 -22.67
C PHE A 13 8.22 7.62 -22.32
N PHE A 14 8.46 7.82 -21.03
CA PHE A 14 9.36 8.86 -20.52
C PHE A 14 10.47 8.24 -19.67
N ASP A 15 11.54 9.00 -19.44
CA ASP A 15 12.72 8.53 -18.72
C ASP A 15 12.42 8.22 -17.26
N GLU A 16 13.10 7.20 -16.72
CA GLU A 16 12.92 6.76 -15.33
C GLU A 16 13.35 7.81 -14.31
N GLU A 17 14.30 8.68 -14.68
CA GLU A 17 14.78 9.77 -13.83
C GLU A 17 13.80 10.95 -13.74
N LYS A 18 12.79 11.02 -14.62
CA LYS A 18 11.80 12.11 -14.61
C LYS A 18 10.81 11.93 -13.47
N LEU A 19 10.82 12.89 -12.56
CA LEU A 19 9.83 13.03 -11.50
C LEU A 19 8.74 14.01 -11.95
N LEU A 20 7.49 13.55 -12.03
CA LEU A 20 6.34 14.39 -12.38
C LEU A 20 5.68 14.88 -11.09
N LEU A 21 5.81 16.17 -10.82
CA LEU A 21 5.28 16.81 -9.61
C LEU A 21 4.04 17.64 -9.93
N SER A 22 3.03 17.54 -9.08
CA SER A 22 1.91 18.47 -9.05
C SER A 22 1.39 18.68 -7.64
N THR A 23 0.88 19.87 -7.36
CA THR A 23 0.05 20.12 -6.18
C THR A 23 -1.36 20.48 -6.60
N THR A 24 -2.31 20.27 -5.68
CA THR A 24 -3.70 20.67 -5.86
C THR A 24 -4.23 21.31 -4.58
N ASP A 25 -5.27 22.10 -4.71
CA ASP A 25 -6.08 22.55 -3.59
C ASP A 25 -6.91 21.37 -3.02
N THR A 26 -7.67 21.62 -1.95
CA THR A 26 -8.55 20.61 -1.32
C THR A 26 -9.70 20.14 -2.21
N LYS A 27 -9.99 20.89 -3.29
CA LYS A 27 -10.99 20.53 -4.30
C LYS A 27 -10.39 19.76 -5.48
N GLY A 28 -9.07 19.47 -5.45
CA GLY A 28 -8.36 18.78 -6.50
C GLY A 28 -8.08 19.62 -7.74
N ARG A 29 -8.07 20.96 -7.63
CA ARG A 29 -7.64 21.88 -8.70
C ARG A 29 -6.14 22.04 -8.62
N ILE A 30 -5.48 21.93 -9.77
CA ILE A 30 -4.02 22.02 -9.89
C ILE A 30 -3.57 23.44 -9.49
N THR A 31 -2.63 23.53 -8.54
CA THR A 31 -2.02 24.78 -8.07
C THR A 31 -0.57 24.92 -8.50
N TYR A 32 0.09 23.79 -8.82
CA TYR A 32 1.45 23.76 -9.32
C TYR A 32 1.71 22.49 -10.14
N VAL A 33 2.56 22.61 -11.14
CA VAL A 33 3.16 21.51 -11.92
C VAL A 33 4.61 21.82 -12.23
N ASN A 34 5.46 20.78 -12.29
CA ASN A 34 6.84 20.97 -12.75
C ASN A 34 6.97 20.79 -14.26
N GLN A 35 8.12 21.17 -14.82
CA GLN A 35 8.40 21.09 -16.25
C GLN A 35 8.25 19.65 -16.81
N ALA A 36 8.70 18.64 -16.05
CA ALA A 36 8.55 17.25 -16.46
C ALA A 36 7.07 16.81 -16.59
N PHE A 37 6.19 17.32 -15.71
CA PHE A 37 4.75 17.06 -15.81
C PHE A 37 4.16 17.70 -17.07
N ILE A 38 4.55 18.95 -17.39
CA ILE A 38 4.13 19.67 -18.61
C ILE A 38 4.52 18.86 -19.86
N GLU A 39 5.79 18.50 -19.98
CA GLU A 39 6.28 17.71 -21.11
C GLU A 39 5.55 16.37 -21.28
N VAL A 40 5.46 15.60 -20.21
CA VAL A 40 4.89 14.24 -20.27
C VAL A 40 3.38 14.29 -20.51
N SER A 41 2.67 15.25 -19.91
CA SER A 41 1.22 15.40 -20.14
C SER A 41 0.88 15.99 -21.51
N GLY A 42 1.81 16.80 -22.08
CA GLY A 42 1.61 17.48 -23.35
C GLY A 42 0.68 18.69 -23.29
N TYR A 43 0.32 19.12 -22.09
CA TYR A 43 -0.40 20.38 -21.84
C TYR A 43 0.59 21.51 -21.56
N VAL A 44 0.22 22.75 -21.80
CA VAL A 44 0.95 23.91 -21.31
C VAL A 44 0.47 24.27 -19.89
N GLU A 45 1.28 25.00 -19.14
CA GLU A 45 1.01 25.31 -17.72
C GLU A 45 -0.34 26.02 -17.54
N GLU A 46 -0.67 26.97 -18.41
CA GLU A 46 -1.90 27.76 -18.36
C GLU A 46 -3.17 26.89 -18.56
N GLU A 47 -3.03 25.77 -19.27
CA GLU A 47 -4.11 24.81 -19.44
C GLU A 47 -4.32 23.90 -18.24
N LEU A 48 -3.30 23.78 -17.38
CA LEU A 48 -3.29 22.92 -16.21
C LEU A 48 -3.69 23.67 -14.93
N LEU A 49 -3.13 24.86 -14.70
CA LEU A 49 -3.36 25.62 -13.48
C LEU A 49 -4.85 25.97 -13.29
N GLY A 50 -5.34 25.80 -12.08
CA GLY A 50 -6.75 26.03 -11.72
C GLY A 50 -7.73 25.00 -12.25
N LYS A 51 -7.31 24.06 -13.12
CA LYS A 51 -8.17 22.99 -13.64
C LYS A 51 -8.21 21.80 -12.69
N ALA A 52 -9.34 21.07 -12.72
CA ALA A 52 -9.44 19.84 -11.96
C ALA A 52 -8.43 18.81 -12.50
N HIS A 53 -7.69 18.16 -11.59
CA HIS A 53 -6.63 17.20 -11.94
C HIS A 53 -7.12 16.01 -12.79
N ASN A 54 -8.44 15.73 -12.77
CA ASN A 54 -9.04 14.70 -13.62
C ASN A 54 -8.98 15.00 -15.12
N LEU A 55 -8.44 16.17 -15.53
CA LEU A 55 -8.18 16.53 -16.92
C LEU A 55 -7.26 15.51 -17.62
N ILE A 56 -6.27 14.99 -16.90
CA ILE A 56 -5.30 14.02 -17.42
C ILE A 56 -5.72 12.56 -17.17
N ARG A 57 -6.89 12.31 -16.60
CA ARG A 57 -7.33 10.94 -16.31
C ARG A 57 -7.66 10.20 -17.60
N HIS A 58 -7.11 8.97 -17.73
CA HIS A 58 -7.48 8.08 -18.82
C HIS A 58 -8.82 7.36 -18.53
N PRO A 59 -9.73 7.17 -19.50
CA PRO A 59 -11.00 6.48 -19.29
C PRO A 59 -10.86 5.02 -18.80
N ASP A 60 -9.77 4.34 -19.13
CA ASP A 60 -9.49 2.96 -18.69
C ASP A 60 -9.12 2.85 -17.20
N MET A 61 -9.07 3.96 -16.47
CA MET A 61 -8.86 3.91 -15.04
C MET A 61 -10.18 3.63 -14.30
N PRO A 62 -10.22 2.57 -13.47
CA PRO A 62 -11.45 2.23 -12.76
C PRO A 62 -11.85 3.34 -11.78
N PRO A 63 -13.15 3.64 -11.67
CA PRO A 63 -13.67 4.60 -10.69
C PRO A 63 -13.23 4.32 -9.26
N GLU A 64 -13.19 3.05 -8.90
CA GLU A 64 -12.84 2.54 -7.57
C GLU A 64 -11.42 2.96 -7.14
N ALA A 65 -10.47 3.07 -8.09
CA ALA A 65 -9.12 3.54 -7.80
C ALA A 65 -9.12 5.01 -7.32
N PHE A 66 -9.97 5.85 -7.89
CA PHE A 66 -10.07 7.25 -7.48
C PHE A 66 -10.97 7.45 -6.25
N GLU A 67 -11.94 6.58 -6.03
CA GLU A 67 -12.72 6.56 -4.79
C GLU A 67 -11.80 6.24 -3.60
N ASP A 68 -10.98 5.19 -3.72
CA ASP A 68 -9.98 4.83 -2.73
C ASP A 68 -8.94 5.94 -2.54
N PHE A 69 -8.44 6.53 -3.61
CA PHE A 69 -7.51 7.66 -3.60
C PHE A 69 -8.03 8.81 -2.73
N TRP A 70 -9.24 9.31 -3.03
CA TRP A 70 -9.79 10.43 -2.28
C TRP A 70 -10.18 10.08 -0.86
N LYS A 71 -10.65 8.86 -0.63
CA LYS A 71 -10.95 8.37 0.72
C LYS A 71 -9.69 8.37 1.59
N THR A 72 -8.58 7.84 1.08
CA THR A 72 -7.29 7.74 1.79
C THR A 72 -6.73 9.14 2.10
N LEU A 73 -6.66 10.01 1.10
CA LEU A 73 -6.11 11.35 1.28
C LEU A 73 -6.92 12.24 2.24
N LYS A 74 -8.25 12.14 2.24
CA LYS A 74 -9.12 12.86 3.18
C LYS A 74 -8.97 12.39 4.62
N GLN A 75 -8.45 11.18 4.83
CA GLN A 75 -8.09 10.67 6.16
C GLN A 75 -6.72 11.16 6.64
N GLY A 76 -6.03 12.00 5.85
CA GLY A 76 -4.67 12.45 6.17
C GLY A 76 -3.59 11.43 5.85
N LEU A 77 -3.91 10.36 5.12
CA LEU A 77 -3.00 9.25 4.83
C LEU A 77 -2.43 9.37 3.41
N PRO A 78 -1.17 8.95 3.17
CA PRO A 78 -0.60 8.86 1.83
C PRO A 78 -1.24 7.72 1.04
N TRP A 79 -1.32 7.91 -0.28
CA TRP A 79 -1.81 6.93 -1.23
C TRP A 79 -0.76 6.63 -2.30
N THR A 80 -0.57 5.36 -2.65
CA THR A 80 0.37 4.93 -3.69
C THR A 80 -0.27 3.92 -4.62
N GLY A 81 -0.29 4.20 -5.92
CA GLY A 81 -0.87 3.26 -6.89
C GLY A 81 -0.49 3.54 -8.34
N LEU A 82 -0.75 2.53 -9.19
CA LEU A 82 -0.54 2.65 -10.63
C LEU A 82 -1.69 3.42 -11.27
N VAL A 83 -1.34 4.42 -12.07
CA VAL A 83 -2.32 5.28 -12.75
C VAL A 83 -2.00 5.39 -14.23
N LYS A 84 -3.00 5.12 -15.07
CA LYS A 84 -2.96 5.42 -16.50
C LYS A 84 -3.47 6.83 -16.72
N ASN A 85 -2.63 7.70 -17.26
CA ASN A 85 -2.96 9.08 -17.57
C ASN A 85 -3.09 9.27 -19.10
N ARG A 86 -3.89 10.26 -19.51
CA ARG A 86 -4.09 10.68 -20.88
C ARG A 86 -3.28 11.95 -21.14
N ARG A 87 -2.57 11.97 -22.25
CA ARG A 87 -1.91 13.16 -22.79
C ARG A 87 -2.93 14.06 -23.54
N LYS A 88 -2.56 15.30 -23.79
CA LYS A 88 -3.42 16.26 -24.51
C LYS A 88 -3.82 15.74 -25.90
N ASN A 89 -2.92 15.08 -26.63
CA ASN A 89 -3.16 14.52 -27.96
C ASN A 89 -3.97 13.21 -27.95
N GLY A 90 -4.28 12.66 -26.77
CA GLY A 90 -5.01 11.41 -26.62
C GLY A 90 -4.16 10.18 -26.32
N ASP A 91 -2.84 10.24 -26.48
CA ASP A 91 -1.92 9.18 -26.06
C ASP A 91 -1.99 8.96 -24.56
N PHE A 92 -1.41 7.88 -24.08
CA PHE A 92 -1.42 7.59 -22.66
C PHE A 92 -0.01 7.31 -22.12
N TYR A 93 0.14 7.45 -20.81
CA TYR A 93 1.35 7.08 -20.07
C TYR A 93 0.98 6.51 -18.71
N TRP A 94 1.82 5.57 -18.25
CA TRP A 94 1.66 4.98 -16.93
C TRP A 94 2.58 5.65 -15.93
N VAL A 95 2.07 5.82 -14.71
CA VAL A 95 2.84 6.33 -13.58
C VAL A 95 2.59 5.48 -12.34
N ASN A 96 3.59 5.35 -11.48
CA ASN A 96 3.39 5.01 -10.09
C ASN A 96 3.24 6.34 -9.33
N ALA A 97 2.02 6.61 -8.87
CA ALA A 97 1.68 7.87 -8.23
C ALA A 97 1.74 7.72 -6.71
N ASN A 98 2.51 8.61 -6.07
CA ASN A 98 2.52 8.79 -4.63
C ASN A 98 1.86 10.13 -4.33
N ALA A 99 0.74 10.12 -3.64
CA ALA A 99 0.02 11.33 -3.24
C ALA A 99 -0.02 11.45 -1.73
N THR A 100 0.22 12.66 -1.23
CA THR A 100 0.28 12.95 0.20
C THR A 100 -0.51 14.23 0.49
N PRO A 101 -1.34 14.29 1.54
CA PRO A 101 -1.98 15.52 1.95
C PRO A 101 -0.94 16.54 2.47
N LEU A 102 -1.12 17.80 2.10
CA LEU A 102 -0.40 18.92 2.67
C LEU A 102 -1.18 19.37 3.90
N ILE A 103 -0.51 19.39 5.04
CA ILE A 103 -1.14 19.72 6.33
C ILE A 103 -0.46 20.94 6.92
N GLU A 104 -1.25 21.97 7.20
CA GLU A 104 -0.84 23.20 7.86
C GLU A 104 -1.78 23.44 9.04
N ASP A 105 -1.24 23.69 10.23
CA ASP A 105 -1.99 23.90 11.46
C ASP A 105 -3.03 22.78 11.74
N GLY A 106 -2.66 21.54 11.44
CA GLY A 106 -3.51 20.35 11.64
C GLY A 106 -4.67 20.22 10.63
N LYS A 107 -4.71 21.06 9.58
CA LYS A 107 -5.74 21.02 8.54
C LYS A 107 -5.13 20.68 7.19
N ILE A 108 -5.86 19.92 6.40
CA ILE A 108 -5.45 19.63 5.01
C ILE A 108 -5.70 20.89 4.18
N THR A 109 -4.63 21.45 3.60
CA THR A 109 -4.66 22.65 2.73
C THR A 109 -4.60 22.29 1.26
N GLY A 110 -4.15 21.08 0.93
CA GLY A 110 -4.03 20.61 -0.44
C GLY A 110 -3.41 19.22 -0.50
N TYR A 111 -2.96 18.84 -1.68
CA TYR A 111 -2.34 17.53 -1.92
C TYR A 111 -1.13 17.67 -2.83
N LEU A 112 -0.03 17.03 -2.45
CA LEU A 112 1.17 16.86 -3.28
C LEU A 112 1.12 15.49 -3.94
N SER A 113 1.45 15.40 -5.21
CA SER A 113 1.64 14.13 -5.88
C SER A 113 2.95 14.08 -6.64
N VAL A 114 3.74 13.06 -6.32
CA VAL A 114 5.00 12.70 -6.99
C VAL A 114 4.75 11.45 -7.80
N ARG A 115 5.12 11.47 -9.08
CA ARG A 115 4.91 10.35 -10.00
C ARG A 115 6.20 9.95 -10.66
N ILE A 116 6.46 8.67 -10.71
CA ILE A 116 7.60 8.06 -11.38
C ILE A 116 7.12 7.07 -12.44
N LYS A 117 8.00 6.74 -13.38
CA LYS A 117 7.75 5.66 -14.33
C LYS A 117 7.66 4.32 -13.60
N PRO A 118 6.60 3.55 -13.77
CA PRO A 118 6.48 2.22 -13.16
C PRO A 118 7.29 1.19 -13.95
N SER A 119 7.64 0.07 -13.30
CA SER A 119 8.19 -1.09 -14.02
C SER A 119 7.14 -1.67 -14.98
N ARG A 120 7.59 -2.17 -16.14
CA ARG A 120 6.70 -2.78 -17.14
C ARG A 120 5.93 -3.96 -16.57
N GLU A 121 6.58 -4.79 -15.78
CA GLU A 121 5.96 -5.92 -15.10
C GLU A 121 4.77 -5.50 -14.21
N SER A 122 4.90 -4.38 -13.47
CA SER A 122 3.83 -3.86 -12.64
C SER A 122 2.62 -3.40 -13.47
N VAL A 123 2.88 -2.75 -14.60
CA VAL A 123 1.85 -2.32 -15.54
C VAL A 123 1.11 -3.51 -16.14
N GLU A 124 1.85 -4.53 -16.62
CA GLU A 124 1.27 -5.73 -17.22
C GLU A 124 0.42 -6.53 -16.24
N ARG A 125 0.81 -6.56 -14.97
CA ARG A 125 0.02 -7.21 -13.90
C ARG A 125 -1.28 -6.47 -13.60
N VAL A 126 -1.29 -5.14 -13.63
CA VAL A 126 -2.47 -4.37 -13.23
C VAL A 126 -3.52 -4.23 -14.33
N ILE A 127 -3.14 -4.21 -15.61
CA ILE A 127 -4.04 -4.03 -16.76
C ILE A 127 -5.24 -5.01 -16.72
N PRO A 128 -5.03 -6.35 -16.62
CA PRO A 128 -6.16 -7.29 -16.60
C PRO A 128 -7.04 -7.12 -15.35
N ILE A 129 -6.49 -6.64 -14.26
CA ILE A 129 -7.22 -6.39 -13.02
C ILE A 129 -8.11 -5.15 -13.17
N TYR A 130 -7.58 -4.04 -13.67
CA TYR A 130 -8.36 -2.81 -13.92
C TYR A 130 -9.47 -3.04 -14.93
N ARG A 131 -9.23 -3.88 -15.94
CA ARG A 131 -10.27 -4.30 -16.90
C ARG A 131 -11.43 -5.02 -16.20
N LYS A 132 -11.15 -5.91 -15.22
CA LYS A 132 -12.21 -6.58 -14.44
C LYS A 132 -13.08 -5.58 -13.67
N PHE A 133 -12.50 -4.52 -13.11
CA PHE A 133 -13.26 -3.46 -12.46
C PHE A 133 -14.16 -2.73 -13.46
N LEU A 134 -13.64 -2.34 -14.61
CA LEU A 134 -14.41 -1.66 -15.66
C LEU A 134 -15.54 -2.51 -16.23
N GLU A 135 -15.36 -3.83 -16.31
CA GLU A 135 -16.36 -4.80 -16.76
C GLU A 135 -17.33 -5.24 -15.64
N ALA A 136 -17.25 -4.67 -14.44
CA ALA A 136 -18.00 -5.09 -13.26
C ALA A 136 -17.81 -6.58 -12.87
N LYS A 137 -16.65 -7.17 -13.22
CA LYS A 137 -16.29 -8.57 -12.94
C LYS A 137 -15.33 -8.73 -11.75
N ALA A 138 -15.10 -7.67 -10.97
CA ALA A 138 -14.17 -7.66 -9.85
C ALA A 138 -14.80 -8.08 -8.51
N GLN A 139 -15.70 -9.08 -8.52
CA GLN A 139 -16.54 -9.44 -7.35
C GLN A 139 -15.78 -9.73 -6.05
N ASN A 140 -14.55 -10.27 -6.14
CA ASN A 140 -13.71 -10.60 -4.99
C ASN A 140 -12.46 -9.73 -4.89
N LEU A 141 -12.47 -8.57 -5.53
CA LEU A 141 -11.36 -7.62 -5.54
C LEU A 141 -11.83 -6.27 -5.03
N LYS A 142 -10.93 -5.57 -4.33
CA LYS A 142 -11.10 -4.19 -3.86
C LYS A 142 -9.79 -3.46 -4.07
N ILE A 143 -9.87 -2.16 -4.27
CA ILE A 143 -8.69 -1.29 -4.23
C ILE A 143 -8.66 -0.65 -2.84
N GLU A 144 -7.54 -0.78 -2.15
CA GLU A 144 -7.33 -0.25 -0.80
C GLU A 144 -5.91 0.31 -0.68
N ASN A 145 -5.80 1.59 -0.35
CA ASN A 145 -4.54 2.35 -0.33
C ASN A 145 -3.74 2.21 -1.64
N GLY A 146 -4.44 2.17 -2.78
CA GLY A 146 -3.88 2.01 -4.12
C GLY A 146 -3.47 0.59 -4.51
N GLN A 147 -3.62 -0.37 -3.60
CA GLN A 147 -3.30 -1.78 -3.87
C GLN A 147 -4.56 -2.59 -4.14
N VAL A 148 -4.46 -3.54 -5.07
CA VAL A 148 -5.55 -4.48 -5.31
C VAL A 148 -5.50 -5.59 -4.28
N VAL A 149 -6.52 -5.69 -3.45
CA VAL A 149 -6.65 -6.70 -2.40
C VAL A 149 -7.81 -7.64 -2.70
N ARG A 150 -7.66 -8.91 -2.32
CA ARG A 150 -8.73 -9.90 -2.41
C ARG A 150 -9.63 -9.81 -1.18
N THR A 151 -10.95 -9.89 -1.39
CA THR A 151 -11.97 -9.83 -0.33
C THR A 151 -12.55 -11.19 0.04
N ASP A 152 -12.19 -12.26 -0.69
CA ASP A 152 -12.57 -13.62 -0.37
C ASP A 152 -11.88 -14.13 0.92
N PHE A 153 -12.31 -15.30 1.41
CA PHE A 153 -11.78 -15.88 2.66
C PHE A 153 -10.25 -16.01 2.63
N ILE A 154 -9.68 -16.47 1.50
CA ILE A 154 -8.22 -16.59 1.32
C ILE A 154 -7.54 -15.24 1.37
N GLY A 155 -8.13 -14.22 0.73
CA GLY A 155 -7.63 -12.84 0.77
C GLY A 155 -7.68 -12.25 2.19
N LYS A 156 -8.77 -12.48 2.93
CA LYS A 156 -8.89 -12.05 4.34
C LYS A 156 -7.82 -12.68 5.23
N VAL A 157 -7.59 -13.98 5.10
CA VAL A 157 -6.52 -14.68 5.83
C VAL A 157 -5.15 -14.13 5.45
N LYS A 158 -4.87 -13.97 4.15
CA LYS A 158 -3.58 -13.41 3.69
C LYS A 158 -3.37 -11.98 4.18
N ASN A 159 -4.39 -11.11 4.09
CA ASN A 159 -4.32 -9.73 4.58
C ASN A 159 -4.19 -9.67 6.11
N SER A 160 -4.81 -10.60 6.84
CA SER A 160 -4.64 -10.73 8.29
C SER A 160 -3.21 -11.18 8.67
N LEU A 161 -2.56 -11.95 7.79
CA LEU A 161 -1.17 -12.40 7.95
C LEU A 161 -0.14 -11.37 7.45
N THR A 162 -0.53 -10.35 6.68
CA THR A 162 0.33 -9.19 6.38
C THR A 162 0.38 -8.25 7.58
N LEU A 163 0.95 -8.78 8.67
CA LEU A 163 1.13 -8.03 9.89
C LEU A 163 2.15 -6.90 9.68
N THR A 164 1.89 -5.73 10.25
CA THR A 164 2.93 -4.70 10.43
C THR A 164 4.15 -5.31 11.11
N ILE A 165 5.34 -4.78 10.85
CA ILE A 165 6.62 -5.28 11.41
C ILE A 165 6.48 -5.55 12.91
N GLY A 166 5.88 -4.62 13.67
CA GLY A 166 5.66 -4.79 15.11
C GLY A 166 4.78 -6.01 15.46
N LYS A 167 3.70 -6.27 14.70
CA LYS A 167 2.86 -7.46 14.93
C LYS A 167 3.56 -8.76 14.56
N ARG A 168 4.43 -8.75 13.53
CA ARG A 168 5.26 -9.92 13.17
C ARG A 168 6.24 -10.26 14.29
N ILE A 169 6.91 -9.26 14.87
CA ILE A 169 7.80 -9.43 16.02
C ILE A 169 7.02 -10.02 17.20
N VAL A 170 5.89 -9.42 17.55
CA VAL A 170 5.03 -9.89 18.65
C VAL A 170 4.59 -11.35 18.43
N MET A 171 4.14 -11.73 17.25
CA MET A 171 3.72 -13.11 16.99
C MET A 171 4.90 -14.10 16.96
N SER A 172 6.04 -13.69 16.41
CA SER A 172 7.23 -14.55 16.37
C SER A 172 7.85 -14.80 17.75
N THR A 173 7.54 -13.98 18.73
CA THR A 173 8.06 -14.09 20.10
C THR A 173 7.03 -14.62 21.09
N ILE A 174 5.80 -14.12 21.08
CA ILE A 174 4.76 -14.52 22.05
C ILE A 174 4.37 -15.99 21.86
N ILE A 175 4.15 -16.45 20.64
CA ILE A 175 3.69 -17.84 20.40
C ILE A 175 4.75 -18.86 20.86
N PRO A 176 6.03 -18.76 20.45
CA PRO A 176 7.06 -19.68 20.94
C PRO A 176 7.28 -19.57 22.47
N THR A 177 7.18 -18.38 23.03
CA THR A 177 7.32 -18.18 24.49
C THR A 177 6.20 -18.89 25.26
N LEU A 178 4.94 -18.78 24.81
CA LEU A 178 3.81 -19.47 25.40
C LEU A 178 3.91 -21.01 25.22
N LEU A 179 4.39 -21.48 24.07
CA LEU A 179 4.64 -22.89 23.81
C LEU A 179 5.72 -23.43 24.76
N LEU A 180 6.83 -22.72 24.93
CA LEU A 180 7.88 -23.10 25.88
C LEU A 180 7.37 -23.14 27.33
N ALA A 181 6.56 -22.15 27.72
CA ALA A 181 5.93 -22.12 29.05
C ALA A 181 4.99 -23.31 29.26
N ALA A 182 4.18 -23.67 28.25
CA ALA A 182 3.29 -24.82 28.31
C ALA A 182 4.06 -26.14 28.39
N ILE A 183 5.10 -26.32 27.57
CA ILE A 183 5.96 -27.52 27.61
C ILE A 183 6.68 -27.63 28.97
N GLY A 184 7.24 -26.51 29.44
CA GLY A 184 7.91 -26.46 30.73
C GLY A 184 6.98 -26.82 31.89
N SER A 185 5.73 -26.31 31.91
CA SER A 185 4.74 -26.61 32.95
C SER A 185 4.24 -28.06 32.89
N LEU A 186 4.04 -28.64 31.73
CA LEU A 186 3.67 -30.06 31.55
C LEU A 186 4.81 -30.97 31.98
N SER A 187 6.05 -30.68 31.61
CA SER A 187 7.22 -31.44 32.05
C SER A 187 7.45 -31.36 33.57
N TRP A 188 7.22 -30.22 34.17
CA TRP A 188 7.24 -30.04 35.63
C TRP A 188 6.18 -30.93 36.28
N TRP A 189 4.94 -30.90 35.81
CA TRP A 189 3.83 -31.71 36.34
C TRP A 189 4.15 -33.20 36.30
N GLU A 190 4.62 -33.71 35.19
CA GLU A 190 4.91 -35.12 34.98
C GLU A 190 6.06 -35.60 35.87
N LEU A 191 7.15 -34.83 35.97
CA LEU A 191 8.30 -35.13 36.80
C LEU A 191 7.99 -35.04 38.31
N SER A 192 7.15 -34.10 38.69
CA SER A 192 6.73 -33.96 40.12
C SER A 192 5.82 -35.09 40.55
N SER A 193 4.99 -35.64 39.63
CA SER A 193 4.08 -36.74 39.89
C SER A 193 4.77 -38.10 39.91
N THR A 194 5.91 -38.24 39.22
CA THR A 194 6.68 -39.50 39.15
C THR A 194 7.78 -39.63 40.21
N GLY A 195 7.92 -38.65 41.09
CA GLY A 195 8.94 -38.67 42.15
C GLY A 195 10.39 -38.46 41.66
N ALA A 196 10.54 -37.79 40.50
CA ALA A 196 11.84 -37.49 39.90
C ALA A 196 12.71 -36.64 40.85
N SER A 197 14.04 -36.74 40.69
CA SER A 197 14.96 -36.00 41.55
C SER A 197 14.77 -34.48 41.35
N SER A 198 14.85 -33.70 42.42
CA SER A 198 14.73 -32.24 42.41
C SER A 198 15.73 -31.56 41.44
N LEU A 199 16.87 -32.17 41.17
CA LEU A 199 17.87 -31.72 40.21
C LEU A 199 17.37 -31.73 38.80
N LEU A 200 16.63 -32.78 38.33
CA LEU A 200 16.04 -32.86 37.01
C LEU A 200 14.93 -31.83 36.83
N ILE A 201 14.09 -31.65 37.84
CA ILE A 201 12.99 -30.67 37.82
C ILE A 201 13.57 -29.24 37.70
N ASN A 202 14.57 -28.90 38.51
CA ASN A 202 15.20 -27.59 38.47
C ASN A 202 15.92 -27.30 37.15
N SER A 203 16.56 -28.30 36.54
CA SER A 203 17.23 -28.09 35.23
C SER A 203 16.23 -27.76 34.12
N ILE A 204 15.06 -28.38 34.06
CA ILE A 204 14.01 -28.08 33.09
C ILE A 204 13.48 -26.65 33.28
N VAL A 205 13.26 -26.23 34.51
CA VAL A 205 12.82 -24.85 34.82
C VAL A 205 13.86 -23.83 34.35
N VAL A 206 15.12 -24.06 34.64
CA VAL A 206 16.22 -23.17 34.24
C VAL A 206 16.34 -23.10 32.74
N MET A 207 16.27 -24.23 32.01
CA MET A 207 16.32 -24.24 30.53
C MET A 207 15.12 -23.53 29.90
N THR A 208 13.92 -23.71 30.46
CA THR A 208 12.70 -23.04 29.94
C THR A 208 12.81 -21.53 30.16
N LEU A 209 13.23 -21.05 31.33
CA LEU A 209 13.43 -19.64 31.61
C LEU A 209 14.55 -19.03 30.75
N ALA A 210 15.65 -19.73 30.52
CA ALA A 210 16.72 -19.29 29.65
C ALA A 210 16.26 -19.16 28.19
N GLY A 211 15.49 -20.12 27.70
CA GLY A 211 14.89 -20.07 26.35
C GLY A 211 13.95 -18.87 26.18
N MET A 212 13.12 -18.57 27.17
CA MET A 212 12.25 -17.39 27.19
C MET A 212 13.05 -16.09 27.19
N ALA A 213 14.12 -15.99 28.01
CA ALA A 213 14.96 -14.81 28.07
C ALA A 213 15.69 -14.53 26.75
N VAL A 214 16.21 -15.57 26.09
CA VAL A 214 16.82 -15.44 24.75
C VAL A 214 15.80 -14.94 23.72
N MET A 215 14.60 -15.49 23.70
CA MET A 215 13.53 -15.04 22.78
C MET A 215 13.13 -13.58 23.02
N LEU A 216 13.00 -13.16 24.27
CA LEU A 216 12.72 -11.78 24.63
C LEU A 216 13.86 -10.83 24.25
N TYR A 217 15.11 -11.25 24.43
CA TYR A 217 16.30 -10.47 24.03
C TYR A 217 16.27 -10.18 22.51
N PHE A 218 16.05 -11.20 21.66
CA PHE A 218 15.96 -11.01 20.21
C PHE A 218 14.69 -10.26 19.74
N ALA A 219 13.68 -10.14 20.61
CA ALA A 219 12.50 -9.34 20.31
C ALA A 219 12.71 -7.84 20.50
N TYR A 220 13.65 -7.46 21.36
CA TYR A 220 13.92 -6.06 21.76
C TYR A 220 15.25 -5.53 21.20
N SER A 221 16.10 -6.37 20.62
CA SER A 221 17.32 -5.97 19.91
C SER A 221 17.03 -5.70 18.41
#